data_b4c2f9b02a75acb159cbd930f65788de
#
_entry.id   b4c2f9b02a75acb159cbd930f65788de
#
_cell.length_a   1.000
_cell.length_b   1.000
_cell.length_c   1.000
_cell.angle_alpha   90.00
_cell.angle_beta   90.00
_cell.angle_gamma   90.00
#
_symmetry.space_group_name_H-M   'P 1'
#
loop_
_entity.id
_entity.type
_entity.pdbx_description
1 polymer ?
#
loop_
_entity_poly.entity_id
_entity_poly.type
_entity_poly.pdbx_seq_one_letter_code
_entity_poly.pdbx_strand_id
1 'polypeptide(L)'
;MIQPWITAATEDNTVVIRHADRAVVFTGPGAKGLMPELIAKLDGTSQVDTIINSFPAEKQAAISSAIDLLAHHNLLIEGTALPHTKDTPAPGLRNAASLAELLSPAITIDEIASRLSATHLHILTDLSNISHLKNILVESGFGFVETFPLSAVTEVERSLTQNSVVVVAPKLSSARELRQMNDIALEIGCRWTHILPYDGSYAIVGPLYIPGETGCYRCLQLRRRSTIEAADQQRIVDDDPDSILPTPIDEWTSPGQEVALWGLFAHLLSIECLRLYWAPAPLAGHIHTMEWKGNTVNTVRHRLFRVPRCPSCGPTDLGVPQPWFEAPATAAKKN
;
A
#
# COMPACT_ATOMS: atom_id res chain seq x y z
N MET A 1 -9.25 -19.94 -11.40
CA MET A 1 -10.23 -20.09 -10.30
C MET A 1 -11.33 -19.07 -10.47
N ILE A 2 -12.58 -19.39 -10.11
CA ILE A 2 -13.64 -18.39 -10.05
C ILE A 2 -13.43 -17.44 -8.87
N GLN A 3 -13.81 -16.18 -9.04
CA GLN A 3 -13.64 -15.19 -7.98
C GLN A 3 -14.44 -15.57 -6.71
N PRO A 4 -13.87 -15.41 -5.51
CA PRO A 4 -14.49 -15.92 -4.28
C PRO A 4 -15.72 -15.14 -3.80
N TRP A 5 -15.91 -13.90 -4.29
CA TRP A 5 -17.02 -13.01 -3.89
C TRP A 5 -18.14 -12.90 -4.92
N ILE A 6 -18.29 -13.92 -5.74
CA ILE A 6 -19.47 -14.06 -6.60
C ILE A 6 -20.66 -14.64 -5.84
N THR A 7 -21.85 -14.34 -6.32
CA THR A 7 -23.09 -15.04 -5.93
C THR A 7 -23.66 -15.70 -7.16
N ALA A 8 -23.83 -17.03 -7.10
CA ALA A 8 -24.48 -17.79 -8.16
C ALA A 8 -25.85 -18.30 -7.69
N ALA A 9 -26.85 -18.18 -8.54
CA ALA A 9 -28.20 -18.67 -8.30
C ALA A 9 -28.76 -19.39 -9.54
N THR A 10 -29.63 -20.36 -9.32
CA THR A 10 -30.29 -21.12 -10.39
C THR A 10 -31.81 -21.05 -10.27
N GLU A 11 -32.47 -20.74 -11.37
CA GLU A 11 -33.94 -20.79 -11.46
C GLU A 11 -34.32 -21.37 -12.82
N ASP A 12 -35.17 -22.39 -12.83
CA ASP A 12 -35.60 -23.15 -14.02
C ASP A 12 -34.39 -23.59 -14.86
N ASN A 13 -34.21 -23.04 -16.07
CA ASN A 13 -33.08 -23.30 -16.98
C ASN A 13 -32.08 -22.14 -17.04
N THR A 14 -32.07 -21.31 -16.01
CA THR A 14 -31.23 -20.13 -15.94
C THR A 14 -30.27 -20.25 -14.77
N VAL A 15 -28.99 -19.88 -15.02
CA VAL A 15 -27.99 -19.67 -13.98
C VAL A 15 -27.50 -18.23 -14.06
N VAL A 16 -27.62 -17.52 -12.95
CA VAL A 16 -27.15 -16.15 -12.82
C VAL A 16 -25.91 -16.13 -11.93
N ILE A 17 -24.83 -15.55 -12.42
CA ILE A 17 -23.61 -15.29 -11.66
C ILE A 17 -23.51 -13.80 -11.49
N ARG A 18 -23.57 -13.33 -10.24
CA ARG A 18 -23.47 -11.91 -9.90
C ARG A 18 -22.13 -11.61 -9.23
N HIS A 19 -21.49 -10.53 -9.68
CA HIS A 19 -20.31 -9.93 -9.07
C HIS A 19 -20.52 -8.41 -9.01
N ALA A 20 -20.56 -7.88 -7.80
CA ALA A 20 -20.91 -6.47 -7.56
C ALA A 20 -22.23 -6.05 -8.23
N ASP A 21 -22.17 -5.08 -9.14
CA ASP A 21 -23.30 -4.57 -9.94
C ASP A 21 -23.47 -5.26 -11.30
N ARG A 22 -22.62 -6.26 -11.62
CA ARG A 22 -22.66 -7.02 -12.87
C ARG A 22 -23.30 -8.37 -12.67
N ALA A 23 -24.05 -8.82 -13.68
CA ALA A 23 -24.62 -10.16 -13.71
C ALA A 23 -24.37 -10.80 -15.07
N VAL A 24 -23.90 -12.05 -15.07
CA VAL A 24 -23.80 -12.90 -16.25
C VAL A 24 -24.87 -13.96 -16.17
N VAL A 25 -25.66 -14.09 -17.22
CA VAL A 25 -26.83 -14.98 -17.26
C VAL A 25 -26.59 -16.07 -18.30
N PHE A 26 -26.61 -17.29 -17.84
CA PHE A 26 -26.59 -18.48 -18.69
C PHE A 26 -27.97 -19.06 -18.80
N THR A 27 -28.50 -19.23 -20.00
CA THR A 27 -29.85 -19.75 -20.25
C THR A 27 -29.82 -21.01 -21.09
N GLY A 28 -30.82 -21.83 -20.90
CA GLY A 28 -31.02 -23.06 -21.68
C GLY A 28 -30.94 -24.34 -20.87
N PRO A 29 -31.35 -25.48 -21.45
CA PRO A 29 -31.45 -26.76 -20.75
C PRO A 29 -30.14 -27.26 -20.14
N GLY A 30 -28.99 -26.88 -20.77
CA GLY A 30 -27.66 -27.25 -20.29
C GLY A 30 -27.16 -26.36 -19.15
N ALA A 31 -27.64 -25.13 -19.01
CA ALA A 31 -27.11 -24.18 -18.04
C ALA A 31 -27.24 -24.71 -16.59
N LYS A 32 -28.43 -25.14 -16.20
CA LYS A 32 -28.73 -25.69 -14.87
C LYS A 32 -27.91 -26.95 -14.54
N GLY A 33 -27.65 -27.79 -15.55
CA GLY A 33 -26.91 -29.04 -15.34
C GLY A 33 -25.38 -28.87 -15.38
N LEU A 34 -24.86 -27.93 -16.19
CA LEU A 34 -23.42 -27.79 -16.41
C LEU A 34 -22.78 -26.70 -15.55
N MET A 35 -23.43 -25.55 -15.38
CA MET A 35 -22.82 -24.41 -14.70
C MET A 35 -22.51 -24.66 -13.22
N PRO A 36 -23.37 -25.29 -12.41
CA PRO A 36 -23.04 -25.59 -11.02
C PRO A 36 -21.81 -26.51 -10.88
N GLU A 37 -21.72 -27.54 -11.76
CA GLU A 37 -20.59 -28.44 -11.78
C GLU A 37 -19.30 -27.73 -12.26
N LEU A 38 -19.39 -26.87 -13.27
CA LEU A 38 -18.27 -26.08 -13.75
C LEU A 38 -17.78 -25.13 -12.66
N ILE A 39 -18.68 -24.36 -12.01
CA ILE A 39 -18.33 -23.45 -10.93
C ILE A 39 -17.60 -24.18 -9.80
N ALA A 40 -18.08 -25.37 -9.43
CA ALA A 40 -17.47 -26.18 -8.38
C ALA A 40 -16.05 -26.67 -8.75
N LYS A 41 -15.77 -26.89 -10.05
CA LYS A 41 -14.44 -27.31 -10.55
C LYS A 41 -13.48 -26.13 -10.78
N LEU A 42 -14.00 -24.92 -10.89
CA LEU A 42 -13.20 -23.69 -11.03
C LEU A 42 -12.67 -23.19 -9.67
N ASP A 43 -12.22 -24.11 -8.85
CA ASP A 43 -11.74 -23.88 -7.48
C ASP A 43 -10.23 -23.55 -7.40
N GLY A 44 -9.50 -23.62 -8.52
CA GLY A 44 -8.06 -23.35 -8.59
C GLY A 44 -7.20 -24.61 -8.39
N THR A 45 -7.79 -25.78 -8.16
CA THR A 45 -7.03 -27.04 -7.98
C THR A 45 -6.55 -27.65 -9.30
N SER A 46 -7.18 -27.28 -10.42
CA SER A 46 -6.95 -27.90 -11.73
C SER A 46 -6.77 -26.85 -12.81
N GLN A 47 -5.96 -27.19 -13.82
CA GLN A 47 -5.81 -26.38 -15.03
C GLN A 47 -7.09 -26.43 -15.87
N VAL A 48 -7.36 -25.37 -16.64
CA VAL A 48 -8.55 -25.22 -17.47
C VAL A 48 -8.74 -26.40 -18.43
N ASP A 49 -7.68 -26.85 -19.09
CA ASP A 49 -7.75 -28.00 -20.00
C ASP A 49 -8.16 -29.31 -19.28
N THR A 50 -7.68 -29.49 -18.05
CA THR A 50 -8.06 -30.66 -17.23
C THR A 50 -9.54 -30.56 -16.84
N ILE A 51 -10.04 -29.38 -16.51
CA ILE A 51 -11.45 -29.16 -16.21
C ILE A 51 -12.31 -29.46 -17.44
N ILE A 52 -11.97 -28.92 -18.62
CA ILE A 52 -12.70 -29.16 -19.86
C ILE A 52 -12.75 -30.64 -20.17
N ASN A 53 -11.61 -31.33 -20.10
CA ASN A 53 -11.49 -32.77 -20.38
C ASN A 53 -12.21 -33.66 -19.38
N SER A 54 -12.57 -33.16 -18.19
CA SER A 54 -13.37 -33.89 -17.20
C SER A 54 -14.87 -33.98 -17.55
N PHE A 55 -15.32 -33.23 -18.54
CA PHE A 55 -16.69 -33.28 -19.04
C PHE A 55 -16.80 -34.20 -20.27
N PRO A 56 -17.99 -34.78 -20.53
CA PRO A 56 -18.24 -35.59 -21.73
C PRO A 56 -17.90 -34.83 -23.02
N ALA A 57 -17.36 -35.51 -24.03
CA ALA A 57 -16.84 -34.90 -25.27
C ALA A 57 -17.85 -33.96 -25.96
N GLU A 58 -19.14 -34.34 -25.93
CA GLU A 58 -20.22 -33.55 -26.52
C GLU A 58 -20.49 -32.22 -25.77
N LYS A 59 -20.00 -32.07 -24.54
CA LYS A 59 -20.20 -30.89 -23.70
C LYS A 59 -18.98 -29.98 -23.63
N GLN A 60 -17.80 -30.46 -24.01
CA GLN A 60 -16.54 -29.74 -23.85
C GLN A 60 -16.53 -28.39 -24.56
N ALA A 61 -17.09 -28.31 -25.76
CA ALA A 61 -17.19 -27.05 -26.51
C ALA A 61 -18.06 -25.99 -25.76
N ALA A 62 -19.16 -26.43 -25.16
CA ALA A 62 -20.04 -25.55 -24.38
C ALA A 62 -19.35 -25.10 -23.09
N ILE A 63 -18.58 -25.98 -22.43
CA ILE A 63 -17.80 -25.67 -21.23
C ILE A 63 -16.69 -24.66 -21.57
N SER A 64 -15.93 -24.86 -22.65
CA SER A 64 -14.93 -23.92 -23.11
C SER A 64 -15.53 -22.52 -23.33
N SER A 65 -16.66 -22.44 -24.07
CA SER A 65 -17.34 -21.18 -24.32
C SER A 65 -17.85 -20.53 -23.01
N ALA A 66 -18.28 -21.30 -22.05
CA ALA A 66 -18.70 -20.78 -20.75
C ALA A 66 -17.51 -20.21 -19.96
N ILE A 67 -16.35 -20.88 -19.98
CA ILE A 67 -15.10 -20.40 -19.36
C ILE A 67 -14.65 -19.08 -20.02
N ASP A 68 -14.66 -19.02 -21.37
CA ASP A 68 -14.28 -17.83 -22.12
C ASP A 68 -15.21 -16.65 -21.77
N LEU A 69 -16.51 -16.90 -21.61
CA LEU A 69 -17.49 -15.87 -21.21
C LEU A 69 -17.21 -15.39 -19.78
N LEU A 70 -16.94 -16.31 -18.84
CA LEU A 70 -16.55 -15.94 -17.46
C LEU A 70 -15.27 -15.13 -17.44
N ALA A 71 -14.26 -15.49 -18.23
CA ALA A 71 -13.00 -14.76 -18.36
C ALA A 71 -13.24 -13.36 -18.96
N HIS A 72 -14.04 -13.27 -20.02
CA HIS A 72 -14.39 -11.99 -20.66
C HIS A 72 -15.06 -11.01 -19.69
N HIS A 73 -15.84 -11.51 -18.75
CA HIS A 73 -16.48 -10.71 -17.71
C HIS A 73 -15.63 -10.53 -16.46
N ASN A 74 -14.35 -10.91 -16.47
CA ASN A 74 -13.42 -10.84 -15.35
C ASN A 74 -13.94 -11.59 -14.10
N LEU A 75 -14.62 -12.70 -14.28
CA LEU A 75 -15.09 -13.55 -13.18
C LEU A 75 -14.12 -14.67 -12.82
N LEU A 76 -13.00 -14.76 -13.52
CA LEU A 76 -11.92 -15.71 -13.25
C LEU A 76 -10.65 -14.97 -12.83
N ILE A 77 -9.92 -15.55 -11.88
CA ILE A 77 -8.58 -15.12 -11.49
C ILE A 77 -7.62 -16.31 -11.56
N GLU A 78 -6.36 -16.07 -11.86
CA GLU A 78 -5.33 -17.08 -11.81
C GLU A 78 -4.77 -17.23 -10.40
N GLY A 79 -4.51 -18.45 -9.98
CA GLY A 79 -3.90 -18.74 -8.68
C GLY A 79 -4.35 -20.08 -8.10
N THR A 80 -3.72 -20.43 -7.00
CA THR A 80 -3.99 -21.66 -6.24
C THR A 80 -5.38 -21.64 -5.61
N ALA A 81 -5.91 -22.83 -5.36
CA ALA A 81 -7.17 -23.02 -4.65
C ALA A 81 -7.18 -22.25 -3.32
N LEU A 82 -8.20 -21.42 -3.14
CA LEU A 82 -8.55 -20.98 -1.80
C LEU A 82 -9.15 -22.17 -1.04
N PRO A 83 -8.76 -22.41 0.22
CA PRO A 83 -9.29 -23.52 1.00
C PRO A 83 -10.81 -23.51 0.99
N HIS A 84 -11.42 -24.67 0.66
CA HIS A 84 -12.87 -24.77 0.48
C HIS A 84 -13.66 -24.62 1.78
N THR A 85 -14.58 -23.72 1.75
CA THR A 85 -15.97 -23.67 2.26
C THR A 85 -16.28 -23.96 3.73
N LYS A 86 -15.52 -24.72 4.48
CA LYS A 86 -15.70 -24.88 5.92
C LYS A 86 -14.64 -24.13 6.72
N ASP A 87 -13.46 -23.95 6.15
CA ASP A 87 -12.37 -23.22 6.76
C ASP A 87 -12.21 -21.88 6.06
N THR A 88 -12.39 -20.80 6.79
CA THR A 88 -12.11 -19.45 6.27
C THR A 88 -10.64 -19.38 5.86
N PRO A 89 -10.30 -19.00 4.62
CA PRO A 89 -8.90 -18.86 4.19
C PRO A 89 -8.13 -17.95 5.14
N ALA A 90 -6.84 -18.23 5.31
CA ALA A 90 -5.96 -17.38 6.09
C ALA A 90 -6.08 -15.90 5.61
N PRO A 91 -6.07 -14.92 6.52
CA PRO A 91 -6.27 -13.50 6.16
C PRO A 91 -5.36 -13.03 5.03
N GLY A 92 -4.07 -13.38 5.06
CA GLY A 92 -3.11 -13.03 4.01
C GLY A 92 -3.48 -13.58 2.63
N LEU A 93 -4.03 -14.79 2.56
CA LEU A 93 -4.50 -15.38 1.32
C LEU A 93 -5.74 -14.67 0.76
N ARG A 94 -6.65 -14.24 1.64
CA ARG A 94 -7.82 -13.42 1.25
C ARG A 94 -7.38 -12.06 0.70
N ASN A 95 -6.40 -11.43 1.34
CA ASN A 95 -5.82 -10.18 0.85
C ASN A 95 -5.15 -10.39 -0.52
N ALA A 96 -4.38 -11.46 -0.69
CA ALA A 96 -3.75 -11.79 -1.97
C ALA A 96 -4.79 -12.01 -3.09
N ALA A 97 -5.89 -12.69 -2.80
CA ALA A 97 -6.97 -12.88 -3.77
C ALA A 97 -7.65 -11.56 -4.17
N SER A 98 -7.90 -10.68 -3.20
CA SER A 98 -8.45 -9.33 -3.46
C SER A 98 -7.51 -8.48 -4.31
N LEU A 99 -6.20 -8.53 -4.02
CA LEU A 99 -5.20 -7.81 -4.81
C LEU A 99 -5.04 -8.40 -6.22
N ALA A 100 -5.14 -9.72 -6.37
CA ALA A 100 -5.10 -10.37 -7.68
C ALA A 100 -6.23 -9.89 -8.59
N GLU A 101 -7.44 -9.67 -8.05
CA GLU A 101 -8.53 -9.08 -8.82
C GLU A 101 -8.21 -7.65 -9.29
N LEU A 102 -7.72 -6.81 -8.38
CA LEU A 102 -7.37 -5.42 -8.71
C LEU A 102 -6.24 -5.31 -9.74
N LEU A 103 -5.32 -6.27 -9.76
CA LEU A 103 -4.11 -6.25 -10.57
C LEU A 103 -4.16 -7.24 -11.76
N SER A 104 -5.28 -7.98 -11.91
CA SER A 104 -5.46 -8.96 -12.98
C SER A 104 -5.36 -8.30 -14.39
N PRO A 105 -4.81 -9.02 -15.40
CA PRO A 105 -4.29 -10.40 -15.37
C PRO A 105 -2.79 -10.54 -15.04
N ALA A 106 -2.16 -9.51 -14.53
CA ALA A 106 -0.71 -9.37 -14.51
C ALA A 106 0.02 -10.19 -13.44
N ILE A 107 -0.68 -10.63 -12.41
CA ILE A 107 -0.06 -11.31 -11.27
C ILE A 107 -1.01 -12.34 -10.65
N THR A 108 -0.46 -13.48 -10.22
CA THR A 108 -1.22 -14.56 -9.60
C THR A 108 -1.34 -14.38 -8.09
N ILE A 109 -2.32 -15.07 -7.46
CA ILE A 109 -2.49 -15.07 -6.00
C ILE A 109 -1.22 -15.55 -5.30
N ASP A 110 -0.59 -16.60 -5.81
CA ASP A 110 0.61 -17.20 -5.22
C ASP A 110 1.80 -16.23 -5.27
N GLU A 111 1.97 -15.54 -6.39
CA GLU A 111 3.01 -14.55 -6.55
C GLU A 111 2.80 -13.36 -5.59
N ILE A 112 1.56 -12.92 -5.43
CA ILE A 112 1.21 -11.87 -4.46
C ILE A 112 1.56 -12.35 -3.04
N ALA A 113 1.07 -13.51 -2.64
CA ALA A 113 1.32 -14.07 -1.31
C ALA A 113 2.83 -14.24 -1.05
N SER A 114 3.58 -14.73 -2.03
CA SER A 114 5.04 -14.88 -1.95
C SER A 114 5.75 -13.54 -1.79
N ARG A 115 5.38 -12.52 -2.57
CA ARG A 115 6.01 -11.19 -2.48
C ARG A 115 5.71 -10.50 -1.15
N LEU A 116 4.46 -10.57 -0.66
CA LEU A 116 4.10 -10.00 0.63
C LEU A 116 4.84 -10.70 1.76
N SER A 117 4.87 -12.05 1.75
CA SER A 117 5.56 -12.83 2.79
C SER A 117 7.08 -12.63 2.80
N ALA A 118 7.68 -12.28 1.67
CA ALA A 118 9.11 -11.96 1.56
C ALA A 118 9.44 -10.52 1.97
N THR A 119 8.45 -9.67 2.21
CA THR A 119 8.65 -8.26 2.60
C THR A 119 8.84 -8.17 4.12
N HIS A 120 9.91 -7.47 4.53
CA HIS A 120 10.24 -7.25 5.94
C HIS A 120 9.83 -5.83 6.34
N LEU A 121 8.95 -5.71 7.33
CA LEU A 121 8.47 -4.44 7.88
C LEU A 121 9.07 -4.18 9.24
N HIS A 122 9.78 -3.06 9.38
CA HIS A 122 10.33 -2.58 10.64
C HIS A 122 9.53 -1.36 11.07
N ILE A 123 8.69 -1.49 12.09
CA ILE A 123 7.84 -0.42 12.59
C ILE A 123 8.55 0.29 13.73
N LEU A 124 8.91 1.55 13.50
CA LEU A 124 9.44 2.46 14.52
C LEU A 124 8.29 3.28 15.09
N THR A 125 8.08 3.23 16.40
CA THR A 125 6.91 3.88 17.01
C THR A 125 7.14 4.21 18.49
N ASP A 126 6.44 5.22 18.97
CA ASP A 126 6.25 5.58 20.37
C ASP A 126 4.75 5.54 20.76
N LEU A 127 3.87 5.08 19.84
CA LEU A 127 2.46 4.90 20.10
C LEU A 127 2.19 3.67 20.96
N SER A 128 1.27 3.80 21.93
CA SER A 128 0.89 2.69 22.83
C SER A 128 0.08 1.59 22.15
N ASN A 129 -0.71 1.94 21.10
CA ASN A 129 -1.68 1.04 20.45
C ASN A 129 -1.17 0.37 19.18
N ILE A 130 0.14 0.31 18.96
CA ILE A 130 0.75 -0.18 17.72
C ILE A 130 0.44 -1.66 17.40
N SER A 131 0.03 -2.44 18.40
CA SER A 131 -0.32 -3.85 18.22
C SER A 131 -1.41 -4.07 17.16
N HIS A 132 -2.37 -3.16 17.03
CA HIS A 132 -3.41 -3.26 16.00
C HIS A 132 -2.84 -3.08 14.61
N LEU A 133 -1.95 -2.10 14.38
CA LEU A 133 -1.27 -1.92 13.10
C LEU A 133 -0.45 -3.17 12.75
N LYS A 134 0.32 -3.69 13.71
CA LYS A 134 1.10 -4.92 13.52
C LYS A 134 0.20 -6.08 13.10
N ASN A 135 -0.92 -6.29 13.78
CA ASN A 135 -1.87 -7.37 13.46
C ASN A 135 -2.45 -7.21 12.06
N ILE A 136 -2.89 -5.99 11.68
CA ILE A 136 -3.42 -5.73 10.34
C ILE A 136 -2.38 -6.04 9.26
N LEU A 137 -1.13 -5.68 9.46
CA LEU A 137 -0.05 -5.96 8.51
C LEU A 137 0.25 -7.46 8.40
N VAL A 138 0.31 -8.19 9.52
CA VAL A 138 0.47 -9.64 9.53
C VAL A 138 -0.71 -10.33 8.84
N GLU A 139 -1.93 -9.90 9.14
CA GLU A 139 -3.16 -10.40 8.49
C GLU A 139 -3.23 -10.05 7.00
N SER A 140 -2.55 -8.98 6.58
CA SER A 140 -2.40 -8.62 5.17
C SER A 140 -1.41 -9.52 4.42
N GLY A 141 -0.70 -10.42 5.10
CA GLY A 141 0.19 -11.40 4.50
C GLY A 141 1.69 -11.04 4.55
N PHE A 142 2.07 -9.95 5.23
CA PHE A 142 3.49 -9.63 5.43
C PHE A 142 4.15 -10.66 6.34
N GLY A 143 5.26 -11.27 5.89
CA GLY A 143 5.90 -12.39 6.61
C GLY A 143 6.66 -11.96 7.86
N PHE A 144 7.26 -10.77 7.82
CA PHE A 144 8.04 -10.22 8.93
C PHE A 144 7.53 -8.83 9.29
N VAL A 145 7.01 -8.70 10.51
CA VAL A 145 6.55 -7.41 11.06
C VAL A 145 7.11 -7.27 12.47
N GLU A 146 8.16 -6.48 12.61
CA GLU A 146 8.82 -6.20 13.87
C GLU A 146 8.56 -4.77 14.32
N THR A 147 8.47 -4.57 15.64
CA THR A 147 8.22 -3.25 16.24
C THR A 147 9.39 -2.86 17.12
N PHE A 148 9.83 -1.62 16.98
CA PHE A 148 10.93 -1.02 17.72
C PHE A 148 10.48 0.31 18.33
N PRO A 149 11.04 0.71 19.45
CA PRO A 149 10.83 2.06 19.95
C PRO A 149 11.36 3.08 18.93
N LEU A 150 10.71 4.22 18.83
CA LEU A 150 11.09 5.27 17.86
C LEU A 150 12.53 5.74 18.04
N SER A 151 13.04 5.71 19.30
CA SER A 151 14.43 6.03 19.63
C SER A 151 15.46 5.06 19.05
N ALA A 152 15.04 3.84 18.65
CA ALA A 152 15.94 2.80 18.12
C ALA A 152 16.19 2.93 16.60
N VAL A 153 15.96 4.09 16.01
CA VAL A 153 16.13 4.32 14.57
C VAL A 153 17.52 3.92 14.05
N THR A 154 18.57 4.14 14.83
CA THR A 154 19.96 3.76 14.49
C THR A 154 20.26 2.27 14.67
N GLU A 155 19.46 1.57 15.47
CA GLU A 155 19.63 0.13 15.69
C GLU A 155 19.00 -0.67 14.55
N VAL A 156 17.87 -0.20 14.03
CA VAL A 156 17.14 -0.82 12.91
C VAL A 156 17.99 -0.87 11.65
N GLU A 157 18.87 0.11 11.41
CA GLU A 157 19.80 0.14 10.28
C GLU A 157 20.52 -1.19 10.07
N ARG A 158 20.95 -1.84 11.18
CA ARG A 158 21.74 -3.08 11.13
C ARG A 158 20.93 -4.31 10.68
N SER A 159 19.60 -4.24 10.76
CA SER A 159 18.68 -5.33 10.39
C SER A 159 18.08 -5.17 9.00
N LEU A 160 18.37 -4.06 8.29
CA LEU A 160 17.78 -3.76 6.99
C LEU A 160 18.34 -4.65 5.89
N THR A 161 17.44 -5.10 5.02
CA THR A 161 17.72 -5.86 3.80
C THR A 161 17.14 -5.11 2.59
N GLN A 162 17.44 -5.58 1.39
CA GLN A 162 16.85 -5.01 0.17
C GLN A 162 15.32 -5.08 0.13
N ASN A 163 14.76 -6.08 0.82
CA ASN A 163 13.30 -6.27 0.92
C ASN A 163 12.68 -5.56 2.14
N SER A 164 13.48 -4.83 2.90
CA SER A 164 12.98 -4.11 4.07
C SER A 164 12.29 -2.81 3.68
N VAL A 165 11.21 -2.50 4.42
CA VAL A 165 10.56 -1.20 4.43
C VAL A 165 10.43 -0.75 5.88
N VAL A 166 10.97 0.44 6.20
CA VAL A 166 10.79 1.04 7.51
C VAL A 166 9.49 1.83 7.53
N VAL A 167 8.66 1.56 8.54
CA VAL A 167 7.40 2.27 8.77
C VAL A 167 7.56 3.08 10.05
N VAL A 168 7.44 4.39 9.96
CA VAL A 168 7.50 5.26 11.14
C VAL A 168 6.08 5.69 11.50
N ALA A 169 5.63 5.29 12.68
CA ALA A 169 4.32 5.68 13.23
C ALA A 169 4.56 6.47 14.54
N PRO A 170 4.84 7.78 14.44
CA PRO A 170 5.23 8.62 15.56
C PRO A 170 4.02 9.28 16.22
N LYS A 171 4.24 9.82 17.42
CA LYS A 171 3.38 10.85 18.00
C LYS A 171 3.48 12.17 17.22
N LEU A 172 2.59 13.11 17.51
CA LEU A 172 2.59 14.42 16.86
C LEU A 172 3.89 15.22 17.12
N SER A 173 4.50 15.02 18.28
CA SER A 173 5.72 15.73 18.70
C SER A 173 7.03 15.19 18.12
N SER A 174 7.00 14.05 17.43
CA SER A 174 8.22 13.29 17.03
C SER A 174 8.88 13.77 15.73
N ALA A 175 8.98 15.08 15.51
CA ALA A 175 9.58 15.63 14.28
C ALA A 175 11.10 15.38 14.17
N ARG A 176 11.80 15.22 15.31
CA ARG A 176 13.25 14.92 15.36
C ARG A 176 13.53 13.55 14.75
N GLU A 177 12.80 12.54 15.21
CA GLU A 177 12.98 11.14 14.83
C GLU A 177 12.67 10.93 13.36
N LEU A 178 11.66 11.63 12.83
CA LEU A 178 11.35 11.62 11.38
C LEU A 178 12.50 12.20 10.54
N ARG A 179 13.18 13.22 11.04
CA ARG A 179 14.36 13.76 10.36
C ARG A 179 15.55 12.83 10.44
N GLN A 180 15.82 12.26 11.63
CA GLN A 180 16.88 11.25 11.78
C GLN A 180 16.65 10.07 10.85
N MET A 181 15.42 9.55 10.78
CA MET A 181 15.07 8.47 9.85
C MET A 181 15.31 8.88 8.38
N ASN A 182 14.95 10.12 8.01
CA ASN A 182 15.22 10.62 6.68
C ASN A 182 16.72 10.64 6.35
N ASP A 183 17.56 11.08 7.27
CA ASP A 183 18.99 11.22 7.05
C ASP A 183 19.66 9.83 6.97
N ILE A 184 19.32 8.92 7.86
CA ILE A 184 19.76 7.52 7.82
C ILE A 184 19.31 6.86 6.50
N ALA A 185 18.04 7.03 6.12
CA ALA A 185 17.54 6.44 4.89
C ALA A 185 18.24 6.94 3.63
N LEU A 186 18.60 8.22 3.59
CA LEU A 186 19.38 8.79 2.48
C LEU A 186 20.80 8.26 2.44
N GLU A 187 21.43 8.04 3.60
CA GLU A 187 22.79 7.52 3.71
C GLU A 187 22.89 6.06 3.26
N ILE A 188 22.02 5.21 3.78
CA ILE A 188 22.06 3.76 3.51
C ILE A 188 21.23 3.30 2.32
N GLY A 189 20.44 4.19 1.72
CA GLY A 189 19.60 3.86 0.56
C GLY A 189 18.34 3.06 0.89
N CYS A 190 17.86 3.05 2.14
CA CYS A 190 16.69 2.25 2.51
C CYS A 190 15.37 2.94 2.18
N ARG A 191 14.35 2.12 1.89
CA ARG A 191 12.97 2.58 1.67
C ARG A 191 12.27 2.76 3.00
N TRP A 192 11.57 3.87 3.16
CA TRP A 192 10.79 4.10 4.35
C TRP A 192 9.52 4.91 4.08
N THR A 193 8.58 4.83 4.99
CA THR A 193 7.31 5.56 4.93
C THR A 193 6.89 5.97 6.33
N HIS A 194 5.88 6.83 6.44
CA HIS A 194 5.34 7.19 7.74
C HIS A 194 3.81 7.22 7.74
N ILE A 195 3.25 7.10 8.94
CA ILE A 195 1.84 7.31 9.21
C ILE A 195 1.78 8.40 10.27
N LEU A 196 1.33 9.59 9.91
CA LEU A 196 1.15 10.67 10.88
C LEU A 196 -0.26 10.63 11.43
N PRO A 197 -0.43 10.72 12.76
CA PRO A 197 -1.73 10.73 13.39
C PRO A 197 -2.56 11.96 13.00
N TYR A 198 -3.83 11.93 13.35
CA TYR A 198 -4.72 13.06 13.12
C TYR A 198 -4.30 14.30 13.94
N ASP A 199 -4.06 15.41 13.25
CA ASP A 199 -3.56 16.66 13.82
C ASP A 199 -4.64 17.71 14.10
N GLY A 200 -5.91 17.31 14.01
CA GLY A 200 -7.07 18.20 14.12
C GLY A 200 -7.67 18.60 12.76
N SER A 201 -6.95 18.34 11.67
CA SER A 201 -7.42 18.60 10.30
C SER A 201 -7.44 17.31 9.48
N TYR A 202 -6.34 16.57 9.44
CA TYR A 202 -6.21 15.33 8.71
C TYR A 202 -5.12 14.42 9.30
N ALA A 203 -5.21 13.13 9.01
CA ALA A 203 -4.13 12.18 9.21
C ALA A 203 -3.42 11.93 7.87
N ILE A 204 -2.17 11.46 7.91
CA ILE A 204 -1.35 11.25 6.72
C ILE A 204 -0.86 9.81 6.63
N VAL A 205 -0.99 9.22 5.44
CA VAL A 205 -0.36 7.95 5.05
C VAL A 205 0.63 8.20 3.94
N GLY A 206 1.86 7.75 4.11
CA GLY A 206 2.93 7.95 3.12
C GLY A 206 3.53 9.35 3.15
N PRO A 207 4.37 9.66 2.17
CA PRO A 207 4.71 8.84 1.01
C PRO A 207 5.66 7.68 1.37
N LEU A 208 5.80 6.71 0.47
CA LEU A 208 6.98 5.86 0.48
C LEU A 208 8.13 6.67 -0.10
N TYR A 209 9.15 6.89 0.72
CA TYR A 209 10.40 7.53 0.33
C TYR A 209 11.35 6.48 -0.22
N ILE A 210 11.80 6.69 -1.46
CA ILE A 210 12.79 5.87 -2.13
C ILE A 210 13.98 6.79 -2.44
N PRO A 211 15.11 6.63 -1.74
CA PRO A 211 16.30 7.44 -1.96
C PRO A 211 16.71 7.48 -3.44
N GLY A 212 16.97 8.67 -3.95
CA GLY A 212 17.30 8.85 -5.38
C GLY A 212 16.09 8.99 -6.32
N GLU A 213 14.96 8.34 -6.02
CA GLU A 213 13.78 8.34 -6.90
C GLU A 213 12.72 9.38 -6.51
N THR A 214 12.32 9.40 -5.23
CA THR A 214 11.23 10.28 -4.75
C THR A 214 11.76 11.52 -4.04
N GLY A 215 10.86 12.46 -3.72
CA GLY A 215 11.17 13.51 -2.74
C GLY A 215 11.41 12.90 -1.37
N CYS A 216 12.32 13.46 -0.56
CA CYS A 216 12.58 13.03 0.81
C CYS A 216 11.66 13.74 1.82
N TYR A 217 11.74 13.37 3.11
CA TYR A 217 10.94 14.01 4.17
C TYR A 217 11.21 15.53 4.27
N ARG A 218 12.45 15.97 4.07
CA ARG A 218 12.74 17.41 4.03
C ARG A 218 12.04 18.13 2.86
N CYS A 219 11.88 17.46 1.72
CA CYS A 219 11.07 18.00 0.62
C CYS A 219 9.59 18.18 1.04
N LEU A 220 9.04 17.24 1.79
CA LEU A 220 7.69 17.35 2.34
C LEU A 220 7.58 18.56 3.28
N GLN A 221 8.49 18.70 4.25
CA GLN A 221 8.51 19.84 5.17
C GLN A 221 8.57 21.19 4.42
N LEU A 222 9.50 21.31 3.45
CA LEU A 222 9.65 22.55 2.68
C LEU A 222 8.40 22.90 1.87
N ARG A 223 7.71 21.90 1.31
CA ARG A 223 6.46 22.14 0.59
C ARG A 223 5.30 22.48 1.52
N ARG A 224 5.16 21.78 2.65
CA ARG A 224 4.16 22.15 3.66
C ARG A 224 4.38 23.58 4.12
N ARG A 225 5.61 23.96 4.43
CA ARG A 225 5.97 25.33 4.85
C ARG A 225 5.55 26.37 3.80
N SER A 226 5.68 26.08 2.51
CA SER A 226 5.31 27.04 1.44
C SER A 226 3.81 27.26 1.29
N THR A 227 2.96 26.47 1.96
CA THR A 227 1.49 26.56 1.91
C THR A 227 0.85 27.05 3.20
N ILE A 228 1.62 27.27 4.25
CA ILE A 228 1.15 27.72 5.56
C ILE A 228 1.33 29.23 5.70
N GLU A 229 0.33 29.93 6.22
CA GLU A 229 0.38 31.39 6.41
C GLU A 229 1.52 31.86 7.34
N ALA A 230 1.85 31.03 8.34
CA ALA A 230 2.92 31.31 9.31
C ALA A 230 4.23 30.53 8.98
N ALA A 231 4.70 30.61 7.74
CA ALA A 231 5.83 29.84 7.25
C ALA A 231 7.14 30.03 8.07
N ASP A 232 7.39 31.26 8.52
CA ASP A 232 8.58 31.59 9.33
C ASP A 232 8.48 30.99 10.74
N GLN A 233 7.30 30.99 11.33
CA GLN A 233 7.06 30.42 12.65
C GLN A 233 7.07 28.88 12.58
N GLN A 234 6.53 28.29 11.51
CA GLN A 234 6.62 26.85 11.29
C GLN A 234 8.07 26.36 11.23
N ARG A 235 9.01 27.20 10.80
CA ARG A 235 10.43 26.87 10.82
C ARG A 235 10.95 26.50 12.21
N ILE A 236 10.42 27.12 13.28
CA ILE A 236 10.84 26.80 14.66
C ILE A 236 10.50 25.34 14.98
N VAL A 237 9.27 24.90 14.66
CA VAL A 237 8.85 23.50 14.88
C VAL A 237 9.63 22.53 14.00
N ASP A 238 9.87 22.91 12.75
CA ASP A 238 10.57 22.02 11.79
C ASP A 238 12.07 21.94 12.03
N ASP A 239 12.75 23.02 12.39
CA ASP A 239 14.21 23.11 12.43
C ASP A 239 14.78 22.97 13.86
N ASP A 240 13.96 23.24 14.88
CA ASP A 240 14.31 23.06 16.28
C ASP A 240 13.27 22.21 17.04
N PRO A 241 13.31 20.87 16.87
CA PRO A 241 12.36 19.99 17.54
C PRO A 241 12.51 19.96 19.07
N ASP A 242 13.65 20.41 19.61
CA ASP A 242 13.84 20.50 21.06
C ASP A 242 13.06 21.65 21.67
N SER A 243 12.58 22.60 20.85
CA SER A 243 11.72 23.70 21.26
C SER A 243 10.22 23.29 21.34
N ILE A 244 9.86 22.09 20.93
CA ILE A 244 8.47 21.62 20.97
C ILE A 244 8.03 21.46 22.42
N LEU A 245 7.02 22.23 22.80
CA LEU A 245 6.45 22.17 24.15
C LEU A 245 5.57 20.91 24.30
N PRO A 246 5.54 20.31 25.50
CA PRO A 246 4.63 19.21 25.79
C PRO A 246 3.18 19.62 25.55
N THR A 247 2.43 18.79 24.84
CA THR A 247 1.00 18.98 24.60
C THR A 247 0.18 18.10 25.55
N PRO A 248 -1.03 18.51 25.94
CA PRO A 248 -1.88 17.71 26.81
C PRO A 248 -2.26 16.34 26.22
N ILE A 249 -2.33 16.27 24.90
CA ILE A 249 -2.68 15.06 24.14
C ILE A 249 -1.65 14.93 23.02
N ASP A 250 -0.75 13.99 23.15
CA ASP A 250 0.33 13.73 22.20
C ASP A 250 0.10 12.43 21.40
N GLU A 251 -0.72 11.54 21.93
CA GLU A 251 -1.15 10.33 21.23
C GLU A 251 -2.54 10.53 20.62
N TRP A 252 -2.73 9.94 19.45
CA TRP A 252 -4.02 9.89 18.86
C TRP A 252 -4.98 8.97 19.63
N THR A 253 -6.19 9.43 19.86
CA THR A 253 -7.08 8.83 20.86
C THR A 253 -8.37 8.23 20.31
N SER A 254 -8.63 8.35 19.00
CA SER A 254 -9.84 7.78 18.40
C SER A 254 -9.58 6.40 17.79
N PRO A 255 -9.94 5.29 18.48
CA PRO A 255 -9.64 3.94 17.96
C PRO A 255 -10.24 3.66 16.59
N GLY A 256 -11.44 4.18 16.31
CA GLY A 256 -12.08 3.99 15.00
C GLY A 256 -11.34 4.69 13.86
N GLN A 257 -10.80 5.87 14.12
CA GLN A 257 -9.98 6.61 13.14
C GLN A 257 -8.64 5.92 12.92
N GLU A 258 -8.00 5.43 13.99
CA GLU A 258 -6.75 4.66 13.91
C GLU A 258 -6.91 3.43 13.03
N VAL A 259 -7.92 2.60 13.30
CA VAL A 259 -8.17 1.38 12.54
C VAL A 259 -8.41 1.69 11.05
N ALA A 260 -9.18 2.74 10.74
CA ALA A 260 -9.41 3.16 9.36
C ALA A 260 -8.12 3.60 8.66
N LEU A 261 -7.27 4.36 9.35
CA LEU A 261 -5.99 4.83 8.84
C LEU A 261 -5.02 3.67 8.61
N TRP A 262 -4.91 2.76 9.57
CA TRP A 262 -4.02 1.60 9.47
C TRP A 262 -4.47 0.60 8.40
N GLY A 263 -5.80 0.41 8.25
CA GLY A 263 -6.35 -0.40 7.17
C GLY A 263 -6.04 0.18 5.79
N LEU A 264 -6.22 1.49 5.61
CA LEU A 264 -5.84 2.19 4.39
C LEU A 264 -4.33 2.03 4.11
N PHE A 265 -3.50 2.24 5.13
CA PHE A 265 -2.04 2.11 5.00
C PHE A 265 -1.63 0.70 4.58
N ALA A 266 -2.14 -0.33 5.26
CA ALA A 266 -1.81 -1.73 4.96
C ALA A 266 -2.21 -2.11 3.52
N HIS A 267 -3.38 -1.66 3.06
CA HIS A 267 -3.82 -1.89 1.69
C HIS A 267 -2.91 -1.19 0.66
N LEU A 268 -2.62 0.09 0.84
CA LEU A 268 -1.74 0.85 -0.06
C LEU A 268 -0.31 0.30 -0.06
N LEU A 269 0.22 -0.10 1.10
CA LEU A 269 1.55 -0.71 1.20
C LEU A 269 1.59 -2.07 0.51
N SER A 270 0.54 -2.88 0.65
CA SER A 270 0.43 -4.16 -0.06
C SER A 270 0.53 -3.97 -1.58
N ILE A 271 -0.23 -3.02 -2.15
CA ILE A 271 -0.16 -2.71 -3.58
C ILE A 271 1.25 -2.19 -3.97
N GLU A 272 1.85 -1.33 -3.13
CA GLU A 272 3.18 -0.78 -3.39
C GLU A 272 4.27 -1.85 -3.42
N CYS A 273 4.22 -2.84 -2.52
CA CYS A 273 5.17 -3.95 -2.49
C CYS A 273 5.03 -4.89 -3.72
N LEU A 274 3.85 -4.89 -4.33
CA LEU A 274 3.58 -5.63 -5.55
C LEU A 274 3.88 -4.83 -6.83
N ARG A 275 4.42 -3.63 -6.68
CA ARG A 275 4.63 -2.65 -7.75
C ARG A 275 5.10 -3.32 -9.03
N LEU A 276 4.26 -3.25 -10.03
CA LEU A 276 4.55 -3.64 -11.40
C LEU A 276 4.91 -2.37 -12.17
N TYR A 277 5.88 -2.45 -13.08
CA TYR A 277 6.41 -1.28 -13.81
C TYR A 277 5.35 -0.42 -14.53
N TRP A 278 4.19 -0.98 -14.82
CA TRP A 278 3.09 -0.32 -15.51
C TRP A 278 1.94 0.11 -14.59
N ALA A 279 1.94 -0.30 -13.33
CA ALA A 279 0.90 0.10 -12.37
C ALA A 279 1.31 1.42 -11.68
N PRO A 280 0.39 2.38 -11.52
CA PRO A 280 0.68 3.60 -10.79
C PRO A 280 0.97 3.26 -9.33
N ALA A 281 2.16 3.69 -8.86
CA ALA A 281 2.57 3.49 -7.48
C ALA A 281 1.61 4.23 -6.53
N PRO A 282 0.99 3.56 -5.55
CA PRO A 282 0.06 4.25 -4.65
C PRO A 282 0.78 5.13 -3.62
N LEU A 283 1.96 4.70 -3.12
CA LEU A 283 2.69 5.37 -2.06
C LEU A 283 3.99 6.02 -2.52
N ALA A 284 4.73 5.48 -3.52
CA ALA A 284 5.98 6.06 -3.95
C ALA A 284 5.80 7.51 -4.44
N GLY A 285 6.30 8.46 -3.65
CA GLY A 285 6.15 9.89 -3.91
C GLY A 285 4.72 10.41 -3.84
N HIS A 286 3.81 9.69 -3.19
CA HIS A 286 2.42 10.11 -2.99
C HIS A 286 2.02 10.05 -1.52
N ILE A 287 1.33 11.10 -1.09
CA ILE A 287 0.76 11.26 0.24
C ILE A 287 -0.74 11.05 0.13
N HIS A 288 -1.32 10.31 1.06
CA HIS A 288 -2.77 10.24 1.22
C HIS A 288 -3.14 10.94 2.52
N THR A 289 -3.99 11.95 2.41
CA THR A 289 -4.61 12.59 3.58
C THR A 289 -5.97 12.00 3.81
N MET A 290 -6.30 11.75 5.08
CA MET A 290 -7.62 11.32 5.51
C MET A 290 -8.19 12.37 6.44
N GLU A 291 -9.34 12.95 6.04
CA GLU A 291 -10.03 14.00 6.76
C GLU A 291 -11.37 13.49 7.28
N TRP A 292 -11.69 13.82 8.53
CA TRP A 292 -13.00 13.56 9.13
C TRP A 292 -13.75 14.88 9.26
N LYS A 293 -14.73 15.09 8.38
CA LYS A 293 -15.56 16.32 8.38
C LYS A 293 -17.02 15.96 8.57
N GLY A 294 -17.55 16.29 9.76
CA GLY A 294 -18.94 15.97 10.09
C GLY A 294 -19.19 14.46 10.06
N ASN A 295 -20.03 14.02 9.13
CA ASN A 295 -20.40 12.62 8.92
C ASN A 295 -19.69 11.96 7.71
N THR A 296 -18.66 12.59 7.16
CA THR A 296 -17.94 12.11 5.99
C THR A 296 -16.47 11.87 6.30
N VAL A 297 -15.90 10.86 5.61
CA VAL A 297 -14.46 10.60 5.56
C VAL A 297 -13.99 10.84 4.13
N ASN A 298 -13.09 11.78 3.96
CA ASN A 298 -12.52 12.11 2.66
C ASN A 298 -11.07 11.65 2.60
N THR A 299 -10.70 10.97 1.53
CA THR A 299 -9.31 10.61 1.26
C THR A 299 -8.84 11.34 0.01
N VAL A 300 -7.74 12.07 0.11
CA VAL A 300 -7.16 12.80 -1.02
C VAL A 300 -5.72 12.35 -1.23
N ARG A 301 -5.37 12.07 -2.49
CA ARG A 301 -4.02 11.72 -2.91
C ARG A 301 -3.27 12.94 -3.43
N HIS A 302 -2.10 13.22 -2.86
CA HIS A 302 -1.23 14.31 -3.25
C HIS A 302 0.11 13.78 -3.76
N ARG A 303 0.65 14.37 -4.82
CA ARG A 303 1.98 14.04 -5.31
C ARG A 303 3.04 14.88 -4.61
N LEU A 304 4.06 14.24 -4.06
CA LEU A 304 5.22 14.89 -3.50
C LEU A 304 6.31 15.03 -4.57
N PHE A 305 6.57 16.24 -5.02
CA PHE A 305 7.70 16.51 -5.91
C PHE A 305 8.98 16.82 -5.11
N ARG A 306 10.12 16.38 -5.62
CA ARG A 306 11.41 16.79 -5.08
C ARG A 306 11.54 18.33 -5.12
N VAL A 307 12.16 18.88 -4.10
CA VAL A 307 12.53 20.30 -4.09
C VAL A 307 13.91 20.40 -4.74
N PRO A 308 14.09 21.18 -5.81
CA PRO A 308 15.32 21.21 -6.61
C PRO A 308 16.61 21.49 -5.83
N ARG A 309 16.52 22.20 -4.71
CA ARG A 309 17.66 22.53 -3.82
C ARG A 309 17.39 22.06 -2.40
N CYS A 310 16.83 20.87 -2.27
CA CYS A 310 16.61 20.29 -0.96
C CYS A 310 17.94 20.10 -0.24
N PRO A 311 18.13 20.60 0.99
CA PRO A 311 19.39 20.46 1.70
C PRO A 311 19.76 19.02 2.06
N SER A 312 18.76 18.11 2.10
CA SER A 312 19.01 16.70 2.44
C SER A 312 19.18 15.79 1.22
N CYS A 313 18.37 15.95 0.16
CA CYS A 313 18.42 15.05 -1.01
C CYS A 313 18.73 15.76 -2.34
N GLY A 314 19.01 17.07 -2.30
CA GLY A 314 19.44 17.83 -3.48
C GLY A 314 20.86 17.45 -3.91
N PRO A 315 21.26 17.73 -5.16
CA PRO A 315 22.64 17.56 -5.59
C PRO A 315 23.56 18.49 -4.78
N THR A 316 24.61 17.94 -4.23
CA THR A 316 25.62 18.70 -3.47
C THR A 316 26.51 19.51 -4.40
N ASP A 317 26.62 19.08 -5.66
CA ASP A 317 27.39 19.76 -6.70
C ASP A 317 26.47 20.21 -7.84
N LEU A 318 26.25 21.50 -7.92
CA LEU A 318 25.47 22.12 -9.00
C LEU A 318 26.41 22.44 -10.17
N GLY A 319 27.19 21.49 -10.65
CA GLY A 319 28.24 21.62 -11.66
C GLY A 319 27.97 22.45 -12.93
N VAL A 320 26.84 23.17 -12.99
CA VAL A 320 26.57 24.20 -14.00
C VAL A 320 26.09 25.45 -13.28
N PRO A 321 26.83 26.58 -13.30
CA PRO A 321 26.34 27.85 -12.82
C PRO A 321 25.04 28.20 -13.57
N GLN A 322 23.97 28.33 -12.86
CA GLN A 322 22.72 28.85 -13.45
C GLN A 322 22.99 30.29 -13.91
N PRO A 323 22.69 30.69 -15.16
CA PRO A 323 23.08 31.99 -15.71
C PRO A 323 22.53 33.22 -14.97
N TRP A 324 21.58 33.00 -14.05
CA TRP A 324 21.02 34.05 -13.17
C TRP A 324 21.50 33.97 -11.71
N PHE A 325 22.50 33.12 -11.41
CA PHE A 325 23.10 33.01 -10.10
C PHE A 325 24.51 33.62 -10.15
N GLU A 326 24.70 34.82 -9.59
CA GLU A 326 26.04 35.29 -9.27
C GLU A 326 26.59 34.36 -8.18
N ALA A 327 27.60 33.55 -8.53
CA ALA A 327 28.33 32.80 -7.54
C ALA A 327 28.85 33.80 -6.49
N PRO A 328 28.66 33.56 -5.17
CA PRO A 328 29.29 34.43 -4.17
C PRO A 328 30.79 34.48 -4.48
N ALA A 329 31.32 35.69 -4.62
CA ALA A 329 32.72 35.90 -4.92
C ALA A 329 33.55 35.10 -3.89
N THR A 330 34.25 34.07 -4.36
CA THR A 330 35.17 33.32 -3.54
C THR A 330 36.19 34.34 -3.02
N ALA A 331 36.17 34.57 -1.70
CA ALA A 331 37.13 35.43 -1.05
C ALA A 331 38.51 34.94 -1.46
N ALA A 332 39.19 35.72 -2.29
CA ALA A 332 40.54 35.42 -2.70
C ALA A 332 41.39 35.25 -1.42
N LYS A 333 41.91 34.02 -1.22
CA LYS A 333 42.92 33.80 -0.21
C LYS A 333 44.11 34.74 -0.57
N LYS A 334 44.27 35.80 0.21
CA LYS A 334 45.53 36.56 0.20
C LYS A 334 46.61 35.65 0.77
N ASN A 335 47.59 35.32 -0.05
CA ASN A 335 48.84 34.78 0.39
C ASN A 335 49.61 35.80 1.25
#